data_d79f666029497b092f81403fcd9498f7
#
_entry.id   d79f666029497b092f81403fcd9498f7
#
_cell.length_a   1.000
_cell.length_b   1.000
_cell.length_c   1.000
_cell.angle_alpha   90.00
_cell.angle_beta   90.00
_cell.angle_gamma   90.00
#
_symmetry.space_group_name_H-M   'P 1'
#
loop_
_entity.id
_entity.type
_entity.pdbx_description
1 polymer ?
#
loop_
_entity_poly.entity_id
_entity_poly.type
_entity_poly.pdbx_seq_one_letter_code
_entity_poly.pdbx_strand_id
1 'polypeptide(L)'
;TIGFENRAVMLSLSVVLATSILAMAFRRRIFSLDRDALWYITIMHLWRIVITTILSAVLWHMVLPSVPAMWWLLLATMRLLISRLPFIPNKDVVFAGLAVFTLGHETDIAALMTMMASAILLVHLVLGLGLVMSDLLRRAVDAW
;
A
#
# COMPACT_ATOMS: atom_id res chain seq x y z
N THR A 1 -6.27 26.18 -7.68
CA THR A 1 -6.28 24.69 -7.66
C THR A 1 -5.09 24.13 -6.91
N ILE A 2 -3.86 24.59 -7.17
CA ILE A 2 -2.61 24.11 -6.52
C ILE A 2 -2.66 24.14 -4.97
N GLY A 3 -3.35 25.13 -4.38
CA GLY A 3 -3.48 25.22 -2.92
C GLY A 3 -4.37 24.17 -2.29
N PHE A 4 -5.37 23.68 -3.00
CA PHE A 4 -6.29 22.64 -2.52
C PHE A 4 -5.64 21.26 -2.53
N GLU A 5 -4.91 20.94 -3.60
CA GLU A 5 -4.18 19.69 -3.74
C GLU A 5 -3.14 19.52 -2.63
N ASN A 6 -2.34 20.55 -2.35
CA ASN A 6 -1.37 20.51 -1.26
C ASN A 6 -2.01 20.32 0.12
N ARG A 7 -3.14 20.99 0.39
CA ARG A 7 -3.86 20.84 1.65
C ARG A 7 -4.45 19.44 1.80
N ALA A 8 -5.00 18.87 0.74
CA ALA A 8 -5.57 17.53 0.75
C ALA A 8 -4.49 16.47 1.00
N VAL A 9 -3.32 16.60 0.38
CA VAL A 9 -2.17 15.69 0.62
C VAL A 9 -1.69 15.81 2.07
N MET A 10 -1.51 17.02 2.58
CA MET A 10 -1.09 17.23 3.97
C MET A 10 -2.10 16.68 4.98
N LEU A 11 -3.41 16.88 4.73
CA LEU A 11 -4.47 16.32 5.55
C LEU A 11 -4.45 14.79 5.53
N SER A 12 -4.34 14.17 4.35
CA SER A 12 -4.32 12.70 4.23
C SER A 12 -3.10 12.10 4.92
N LEU A 13 -1.92 12.70 4.76
CA LEU A 13 -0.71 12.29 5.47
C LEU A 13 -0.84 12.46 6.99
N SER A 14 -1.42 13.57 7.44
CA SER A 14 -1.64 13.82 8.88
C SER A 14 -2.58 12.80 9.50
N VAL A 15 -3.66 12.43 8.80
CA VAL A 15 -4.60 11.40 9.27
C VAL A 15 -3.94 10.04 9.32
N VAL A 16 -3.12 9.67 8.31
CA VAL A 16 -2.36 8.40 8.31
C VAL A 16 -1.37 8.36 9.47
N LEU A 17 -0.64 9.43 9.70
CA LEU A 17 0.29 9.54 10.83
C LEU A 17 -0.44 9.48 12.17
N ALA A 18 -1.51 10.24 12.34
CA ALA A 18 -2.28 10.26 13.58
C ALA A 18 -2.89 8.90 13.90
N THR A 19 -3.49 8.22 12.90
CA THR A 19 -4.04 6.86 13.09
C THR A 19 -2.96 5.83 13.40
N SER A 20 -1.78 5.97 12.80
CA SER A 20 -0.64 5.09 13.10
C SER A 20 -0.11 5.28 14.52
N ILE A 21 0.01 6.53 14.97
CA ILE A 21 0.43 6.87 16.35
C ILE A 21 -0.62 6.41 17.37
N LEU A 22 -1.92 6.61 17.06
CA LEU A 22 -3.01 6.20 17.94
C LEU A 22 -3.08 4.66 18.09
N ALA A 23 -2.99 3.93 16.96
CA ALA A 23 -2.92 2.47 16.95
C ALA A 23 -1.74 1.96 17.79
N MET A 24 -0.65 2.71 17.78
CA MET A 24 0.54 2.38 18.54
C MET A 24 0.40 2.66 20.05
N ALA A 25 -0.24 3.77 20.40
CA ALA A 25 -0.54 4.09 21.81
C ALA A 25 -1.47 3.03 22.43
N PHE A 26 -2.49 2.58 21.67
CA PHE A 26 -3.38 1.49 22.10
C PHE A 26 -2.70 0.12 22.15
N ARG A 27 -1.75 -0.14 21.25
CA ARG A 27 -0.98 -1.39 21.20
C ARG A 27 -0.14 -1.61 22.47
N ARG A 28 0.31 -0.54 23.11
CA ARG A 28 1.01 -0.57 24.40
C ARG A 28 0.19 -1.23 25.52
N ARG A 29 -1.12 -1.18 25.42
CA ARG A 29 -2.05 -1.74 26.42
C ARG A 29 -2.38 -3.21 26.17
N ILE A 30 -2.16 -3.68 24.95
CA ILE A 30 -2.54 -5.03 24.48
C ILE A 30 -1.33 -5.99 24.40
N PHE A 31 -0.13 -5.46 24.16
CA PHE A 31 1.09 -6.27 24.03
C PHE A 31 2.11 -5.84 25.07
N SER A 32 2.58 -6.78 25.88
CA SER A 32 3.70 -6.63 26.81
C SER A 32 5.07 -6.68 26.08
N LEU A 33 5.19 -6.01 24.92
CA LEU A 33 6.45 -5.93 24.19
C LEU A 33 7.40 -4.91 24.84
N ASP A 34 8.67 -5.24 24.83
CA ASP A 34 9.74 -4.35 25.27
C ASP A 34 9.75 -3.05 24.45
N ARG A 35 10.09 -1.94 25.10
CA ARG A 35 9.99 -0.59 24.55
C ARG A 35 10.84 -0.42 23.28
N ASP A 36 12.03 -1.04 23.27
CA ASP A 36 12.98 -0.94 22.17
C ASP A 36 12.51 -1.72 20.95
N ALA A 37 11.94 -2.91 21.16
CA ALA A 37 11.34 -3.69 20.10
C ALA A 37 10.13 -2.97 19.47
N LEU A 38 9.32 -2.31 20.28
CA LEU A 38 8.17 -1.52 19.84
C LEU A 38 8.61 -0.33 18.98
N TRP A 39 9.66 0.37 19.38
CA TRP A 39 10.23 1.50 18.65
C TRP A 39 10.82 1.07 17.31
N TYR A 40 11.58 -0.03 17.31
CA TYR A 40 12.16 -0.59 16.08
C TYR A 40 11.07 -0.98 15.05
N ILE A 41 10.04 -1.72 15.49
CA ILE A 41 8.93 -2.13 14.64
C ILE A 41 8.20 -0.92 14.05
N THR A 42 8.07 0.16 14.84
CA THR A 42 7.41 1.40 14.39
C THR A 42 8.18 2.08 13.28
N ILE A 43 9.46 2.28 13.50
CA ILE A 43 10.32 2.93 12.53
C ILE A 43 10.32 2.12 11.23
N MET A 44 10.48 0.81 11.32
CA MET A 44 10.43 -0.08 10.16
C MET A 44 9.09 -0.01 9.43
N HIS A 45 7.98 0.03 10.17
CA HIS A 45 6.65 0.15 9.57
C HIS A 45 6.45 1.52 8.91
N LEU A 46 6.92 2.59 9.54
CA LEU A 46 6.87 3.94 8.99
C LEU A 46 7.67 4.03 7.68
N TRP A 47 8.90 3.55 7.67
CA TRP A 47 9.74 3.49 6.46
C TRP A 47 9.07 2.70 5.34
N ARG A 48 8.52 1.54 5.65
CA ARG A 48 7.78 0.75 4.70
C ARG A 48 6.61 1.53 4.09
N ILE A 49 5.83 2.24 4.91
CA ILE A 49 4.70 3.06 4.42
C ILE A 49 5.19 4.15 3.49
N VAL A 50 6.20 4.91 3.90
CA VAL A 50 6.75 6.03 3.10
C VAL A 50 7.28 5.52 1.77
N ILE A 51 8.14 4.50 1.78
CA ILE A 51 8.74 3.94 0.58
C ILE A 51 7.67 3.38 -0.37
N THR A 52 6.73 2.59 0.14
CA THR A 52 5.68 2.00 -0.71
C THR A 52 4.75 3.05 -1.29
N THR A 53 4.44 4.11 -0.55
CA THR A 53 3.59 5.21 -1.04
C THR A 53 4.29 5.99 -2.15
N ILE A 54 5.55 6.37 -1.95
CA ILE A 54 6.34 7.10 -2.96
C ILE A 54 6.53 6.23 -4.20
N LEU A 55 6.94 4.98 -4.01
CA LEU A 55 7.17 4.06 -5.12
C LEU A 55 5.91 3.83 -5.95
N SER A 56 4.75 3.66 -5.30
CA SER A 56 3.47 3.53 -5.98
C SER A 56 3.13 4.78 -6.80
N ALA A 57 3.30 5.96 -6.22
CA ALA A 57 3.02 7.22 -6.91
C ALA A 57 3.94 7.41 -8.13
N VAL A 58 5.23 7.08 -8.00
CA VAL A 58 6.20 7.15 -9.09
C VAL A 58 5.85 6.17 -10.21
N LEU A 59 5.57 4.91 -9.87
CA LEU A 59 5.19 3.89 -10.85
C LEU A 59 3.92 4.28 -11.62
N TRP A 60 2.90 4.79 -10.93
CA TRP A 60 1.66 5.23 -11.58
C TRP A 60 1.90 6.43 -12.48
N HIS A 61 2.72 7.39 -12.05
CA HIS A 61 3.11 8.52 -12.90
C HIS A 61 3.90 8.11 -14.14
N MET A 62 4.73 7.06 -14.04
CA MET A 62 5.45 6.53 -15.21
C MET A 62 4.52 5.87 -16.23
N VAL A 63 3.43 5.24 -15.77
CA VAL A 63 2.43 4.62 -16.67
C VAL A 63 1.50 5.65 -17.28
N LEU A 64 1.11 6.66 -16.51
CA LEU A 64 0.22 7.74 -16.94
C LEU A 64 0.84 9.11 -16.67
N PRO A 65 1.82 9.53 -17.48
CA PRO A 65 2.54 10.79 -17.28
C PRO A 65 1.68 12.04 -17.53
N SER A 66 0.51 11.88 -18.17
CA SER A 66 -0.46 12.96 -18.35
C SER A 66 -1.06 13.47 -17.04
N VAL A 67 -1.03 12.65 -15.99
CA VAL A 67 -1.54 13.01 -14.67
C VAL A 67 -0.37 13.52 -13.80
N PRO A 68 -0.49 14.70 -13.19
CA PRO A 68 0.54 15.24 -12.31
C PRO A 68 0.90 14.29 -11.15
N ALA A 69 2.18 14.16 -10.83
CA ALA A 69 2.68 13.26 -9.78
C ALA A 69 2.02 13.50 -8.41
N MET A 70 1.58 14.72 -8.14
CA MET A 70 0.89 15.10 -6.91
C MET A 70 -0.46 14.38 -6.74
N TRP A 71 -1.20 14.19 -7.83
CA TRP A 71 -2.44 13.40 -7.82
C TRP A 71 -2.20 11.93 -7.50
N TRP A 72 -1.13 11.37 -8.04
CA TRP A 72 -0.73 9.99 -7.73
C TRP A 72 -0.33 9.83 -6.27
N LEU A 73 0.37 10.82 -5.70
CA LEU A 73 0.69 10.81 -4.28
C LEU A 73 -0.57 10.90 -3.40
N LEU A 74 -1.52 11.76 -3.78
CA LEU A 74 -2.81 11.84 -3.10
C LEU A 74 -3.57 10.52 -3.16
N LEU A 75 -3.66 9.91 -4.35
CA LEU A 75 -4.34 8.64 -4.52
C LEU A 75 -3.63 7.49 -3.77
N ALA A 76 -2.30 7.47 -3.74
CA ALA A 76 -1.55 6.49 -2.97
C ALA A 76 -1.82 6.60 -1.46
N THR A 77 -1.92 7.83 -0.93
CA THR A 77 -2.28 8.05 0.48
C THR A 77 -3.75 7.68 0.76
N MET A 78 -4.67 7.98 -0.15
CA MET A 78 -6.08 7.57 -0.05
C MET A 78 -6.22 6.04 -0.10
N ARG A 79 -5.48 5.35 -0.96
CA ARG A 79 -5.44 3.88 -0.98
C ARG A 79 -4.97 3.32 0.36
N LEU A 80 -3.96 3.94 0.95
CA LEU A 80 -3.49 3.54 2.27
C LEU A 80 -4.56 3.71 3.34
N LEU A 81 -5.32 4.82 3.33
CA LEU A 81 -6.45 5.04 4.24
C LEU A 81 -7.55 4.00 4.05
N ILE A 82 -7.98 3.77 2.80
CA ILE A 82 -9.00 2.76 2.47
C ILE A 82 -8.55 1.37 2.93
N SER A 83 -7.26 1.05 2.79
CA SER A 83 -6.72 -0.24 3.24
C SER A 83 -6.81 -0.46 4.75
N ARG A 84 -6.88 0.62 5.53
CA ARG A 84 -7.00 0.57 7.01
C ARG A 84 -8.44 0.44 7.51
N LEU A 85 -9.43 0.69 6.66
CA LEU A 85 -10.83 0.61 7.05
C LEU A 85 -11.30 -0.86 7.08
N PRO A 86 -11.76 -1.37 8.23
CA PRO A 86 -12.08 -2.80 8.39
C PRO A 86 -13.37 -3.22 7.67
N PHE A 87 -14.26 -2.26 7.38
CA PHE A 87 -15.62 -2.55 6.90
C PHE A 87 -15.80 -2.40 5.38
N ILE A 88 -14.75 -2.10 4.63
CA ILE A 88 -14.84 -1.92 3.19
C ILE A 88 -14.50 -3.24 2.49
N PRO A 89 -15.47 -3.91 1.86
CA PRO A 89 -15.21 -5.03 0.98
C PRO A 89 -14.58 -4.50 -0.33
N ASN A 90 -13.75 -5.31 -0.97
CA ASN A 90 -13.13 -4.98 -2.27
C ASN A 90 -12.48 -3.60 -2.34
N LYS A 91 -11.55 -3.34 -1.43
CA LYS A 91 -10.86 -2.05 -1.27
C LYS A 91 -10.23 -1.53 -2.58
N ASP A 92 -9.78 -2.43 -3.45
CA ASP A 92 -9.20 -2.07 -4.74
C ASP A 92 -10.26 -1.55 -5.72
N VAL A 93 -11.49 -2.07 -5.69
CA VAL A 93 -12.62 -1.56 -6.48
C VAL A 93 -13.04 -0.16 -6.01
N VAL A 94 -13.12 0.03 -4.70
CA VAL A 94 -13.43 1.36 -4.13
C VAL A 94 -12.34 2.36 -4.48
N PHE A 95 -11.08 1.95 -4.43
CA PHE A 95 -9.97 2.79 -4.83
C PHE A 95 -9.99 3.11 -6.33
N ALA A 96 -10.26 2.12 -7.19
CA ALA A 96 -10.39 2.33 -8.63
C ALA A 96 -11.51 3.33 -8.94
N GLY A 97 -12.69 3.16 -8.31
CA GLY A 97 -13.80 4.11 -8.45
C GLY A 97 -13.44 5.53 -8.00
N LEU A 98 -12.72 5.67 -6.89
CA LEU A 98 -12.22 6.96 -6.43
C LEU A 98 -11.24 7.58 -7.43
N ALA A 99 -10.33 6.80 -7.99
CA ALA A 99 -9.36 7.25 -8.97
C ALA A 99 -10.04 7.72 -10.26
N VAL A 100 -11.00 6.95 -10.78
CA VAL A 100 -11.81 7.32 -11.95
C VAL A 100 -12.59 8.61 -11.67
N PHE A 101 -13.26 8.70 -10.54
CA PHE A 101 -14.03 9.89 -10.15
C PHE A 101 -13.14 11.16 -10.07
N THR A 102 -11.90 10.99 -9.60
CA THR A 102 -10.99 12.11 -9.37
C THR A 102 -10.27 12.56 -10.63
N LEU A 103 -9.87 11.62 -11.48
CA LEU A 103 -9.03 11.87 -12.65
C LEU A 103 -9.81 11.87 -13.97
N GLY A 104 -10.97 11.23 -14.04
CA GLY A 104 -11.80 11.14 -15.23
C GLY A 104 -11.25 10.26 -16.37
N HIS A 105 -10.16 9.51 -16.13
CA HIS A 105 -9.50 8.62 -17.10
C HIS A 105 -9.91 7.16 -16.88
N GLU A 106 -11.16 6.81 -17.15
CA GLU A 106 -11.73 5.50 -16.81
C GLU A 106 -10.97 4.32 -17.44
N THR A 107 -10.69 4.39 -18.73
CA THR A 107 -10.01 3.32 -19.47
C THR A 107 -8.55 3.14 -19.03
N ASP A 108 -7.84 4.23 -18.84
CA ASP A 108 -6.43 4.22 -18.46
C ASP A 108 -6.25 3.74 -17.02
N ILE A 109 -7.15 4.14 -16.12
CA ILE A 109 -7.15 3.70 -14.73
C ILE A 109 -7.51 2.21 -14.65
N ALA A 110 -8.48 1.74 -15.41
CA ALA A 110 -8.83 0.33 -15.48
C ALA A 110 -7.64 -0.51 -15.98
N ALA A 111 -6.94 -0.05 -17.02
CA ALA A 111 -5.74 -0.70 -17.53
C ALA A 111 -4.61 -0.72 -16.47
N LEU A 112 -4.36 0.39 -15.79
CA LEU A 112 -3.39 0.49 -14.70
C LEU A 112 -3.71 -0.49 -13.57
N MET A 113 -4.96 -0.54 -13.11
CA MET A 113 -5.39 -1.46 -12.05
C MET A 113 -5.24 -2.92 -12.45
N THR A 114 -5.61 -3.26 -13.69
CA THR A 114 -5.45 -4.62 -14.23
C THR A 114 -3.97 -5.02 -14.29
N MET A 115 -3.11 -4.14 -14.76
CA MET A 115 -1.66 -4.37 -14.80
C MET A 115 -1.08 -4.60 -13.40
N MET A 116 -1.49 -3.79 -12.42
CA MET A 116 -1.06 -3.94 -11.03
C MET A 116 -1.54 -5.26 -10.42
N ALA A 117 -2.81 -5.61 -10.61
CA ALA A 117 -3.36 -6.87 -10.11
C ALA A 117 -2.64 -8.07 -10.72
N SER A 118 -2.37 -8.03 -12.02
CA SER A 118 -1.64 -9.07 -12.74
C SER A 118 -0.19 -9.19 -12.25
N ALA A 119 0.50 -8.09 -12.02
CA ALA A 119 1.86 -8.09 -11.48
C ALA A 119 1.91 -8.67 -10.06
N ILE A 120 0.98 -8.29 -9.19
CA ILE A 120 0.87 -8.82 -7.84
C ILE A 120 0.60 -10.32 -7.87
N LEU A 121 -0.33 -10.77 -8.71
CA LEU A 121 -0.64 -12.18 -8.89
C LEU A 121 0.60 -12.97 -9.36
N LEU A 122 1.31 -12.47 -10.37
CA LEU A 122 2.52 -13.08 -10.88
C LEU A 122 3.58 -13.25 -9.80
N VAL A 123 3.84 -12.21 -9.02
CA VAL A 123 4.81 -12.25 -7.91
C VAL A 123 4.40 -13.30 -6.87
N HIS A 124 3.13 -13.35 -6.48
CA HIS A 124 2.66 -14.34 -5.52
C HIS A 124 2.78 -15.77 -6.06
N LEU A 125 2.50 -15.97 -7.33
CA LEU A 125 2.61 -17.28 -7.99
C LEU A 125 4.05 -17.74 -8.06
N VAL A 126 4.98 -16.85 -8.45
CA VAL A 126 6.42 -17.18 -8.52
C VAL A 126 6.98 -17.48 -7.12
N LEU A 127 6.64 -16.66 -6.12
CA LEU A 127 7.08 -16.88 -4.74
C LEU A 127 6.46 -18.16 -4.16
N GLY A 128 5.17 -18.40 -4.40
CA GLY A 128 4.47 -19.59 -3.94
C GLY A 128 5.07 -20.87 -4.54
N LEU A 129 5.29 -20.88 -5.85
CA LEU A 129 5.95 -22.02 -6.52
C LEU A 129 7.39 -22.23 -6.01
N GLY A 130 8.15 -21.14 -5.82
CA GLY A 130 9.50 -21.22 -5.29
C GLY A 130 9.54 -21.81 -3.88
N LEU A 131 8.63 -21.43 -3.00
CA LEU A 131 8.53 -21.96 -1.65
C LEU A 131 8.13 -23.46 -1.66
N VAL A 132 7.13 -23.83 -2.46
CA VAL A 132 6.69 -25.24 -2.59
C VAL A 132 7.84 -26.10 -3.13
N MET A 133 8.53 -25.64 -4.16
CA MET A 133 9.67 -26.37 -4.73
C MET A 133 10.81 -26.55 -3.70
N SER A 134 11.10 -25.49 -2.94
CA SER A 134 12.13 -25.55 -1.89
C SER A 134 11.77 -26.54 -0.77
N ASP A 135 10.50 -26.59 -0.38
CA ASP A 135 10.01 -27.55 0.64
C ASP A 135 10.06 -28.98 0.14
N LEU A 136 9.65 -29.23 -1.11
CA LEU A 136 9.73 -30.54 -1.73
C LEU A 136 11.17 -31.04 -1.84
N LEU A 137 12.10 -30.17 -2.23
CA LEU A 137 13.51 -30.50 -2.31
C LEU A 137 14.11 -30.87 -0.94
N ARG A 138 13.78 -30.11 0.10
CA ARG A 138 14.20 -30.40 1.48
C ARG A 138 13.69 -31.78 1.92
N ARG A 139 12.42 -32.08 1.74
CA ARG A 139 11.83 -33.37 2.10
C ARG A 139 12.46 -34.54 1.32
N ALA A 140 12.79 -34.31 0.06
CA ALA A 140 13.49 -35.34 -0.74
C ALA A 140 14.90 -35.60 -0.22
N VAL A 141 15.63 -34.59 0.24
CA VAL A 141 16.99 -34.76 0.83
C VAL A 141 16.92 -35.43 2.19
N ASP A 142 15.93 -35.09 3.02
CA ASP A 142 15.78 -35.66 4.36
C ASP A 142 15.29 -37.14 4.33
N ALA A 143 14.84 -37.63 3.18
CA ALA A 143 14.37 -39.01 2.99
C ALA A 143 15.46 -40.00 2.54
N TRP A 144 16.66 -39.49 2.28
CA TRP A 144 17.87 -40.32 1.95
C TRP A 144 18.86 -40.36 3.10
#